data_bd208ebdeda6fc9ee6fc264dad0a3106
#
_entry.id   bd208ebdeda6fc9ee6fc264dad0a3106
#
_cell.length_a   1.000
_cell.length_b   1.000
_cell.length_c   1.000
_cell.angle_alpha   90.00
_cell.angle_beta   90.00
_cell.angle_gamma   90.00
#
_symmetry.space_group_name_H-M   'P 1'
#
loop_
_entity.id
_entity.type
_entity.pdbx_description
1 polymer ?
#
loop_
_entity_poly.entity_id
_entity_poly.type
_entity_poly.pdbx_seq_one_letter_code
_entity_poly.pdbx_strand_id
1 'polypeptide(L)'
;TPKEIMELGDKAYSKGYYEQAGDYYSEVNTYFPYSIEDELGLSKAVDAYYRAGKFDESRIAASKFLSIYPESSKAQRVLYFRSKSFCDQIDIVERDQAAARDCITSFSAFEQLYPKSNLKKEAKRNISRASEFLVGQQLNVGKYYLKRNNPMAAMRRLKKIKSSTKDSTFLPEVSYRLIESLILVGLFPEAISENRYMKKKFPNSSWTREASALIKKSGLD
;
A
#
# COMPACT_ATOMS: atom_id res chain seq x y z
N THR A 1 20.52 21.24 27.71
CA THR A 1 20.78 19.80 27.97
C THR A 1 19.83 18.94 27.15
N PRO A 2 20.16 17.67 26.84
CA PRO A 2 19.27 16.77 26.10
C PRO A 2 17.92 16.58 26.83
N LYS A 3 17.92 16.57 28.15
CA LYS A 3 16.68 16.48 28.95
C LYS A 3 15.76 17.68 28.76
N GLU A 4 16.28 18.88 28.77
CA GLU A 4 15.49 20.09 28.53
C GLU A 4 14.87 20.13 27.16
N ILE A 5 15.58 19.67 26.12
CA ILE A 5 15.04 19.57 24.77
C ILE A 5 13.92 18.50 24.73
N MET A 6 14.10 17.35 25.38
CA MET A 6 13.07 16.33 25.52
C MET A 6 11.81 16.85 26.21
N GLU A 7 11.97 17.66 27.29
CA GLU A 7 10.84 18.28 27.99
C GLU A 7 10.08 19.29 27.12
N LEU A 8 10.80 20.08 26.29
CA LEU A 8 10.16 20.95 25.30
C LEU A 8 9.35 20.15 24.28
N GLY A 9 9.90 19.05 23.80
CA GLY A 9 9.21 18.12 22.90
C GLY A 9 7.96 17.53 23.56
N ASP A 10 8.05 17.05 24.80
CA ASP A 10 6.92 16.48 25.54
C ASP A 10 5.82 17.52 25.79
N LYS A 11 6.20 18.75 26.07
CA LYS A 11 5.25 19.87 26.23
C LYS A 11 4.55 20.21 24.91
N ALA A 12 5.28 20.25 23.80
CA ALA A 12 4.70 20.50 22.47
C ALA A 12 3.75 19.35 22.09
N TYR A 13 4.17 18.10 22.28
CA TYR A 13 3.39 16.90 22.00
C TYR A 13 2.07 16.87 22.79
N SER A 14 2.12 17.18 24.08
CA SER A 14 0.92 17.22 24.95
C SER A 14 -0.11 18.27 24.53
N LYS A 15 0.33 19.34 23.87
CA LYS A 15 -0.52 20.40 23.30
C LYS A 15 -1.02 20.09 21.89
N GLY A 16 -0.62 18.96 21.30
CA GLY A 16 -0.96 18.59 19.92
C GLY A 16 -0.11 19.25 18.84
N TYR A 17 0.96 19.96 19.21
CA TYR A 17 1.92 20.57 18.27
C TYR A 17 2.94 19.51 17.82
N TYR A 18 2.45 18.49 17.09
CA TYR A 18 3.21 17.29 16.78
C TYR A 18 4.43 17.53 15.89
N GLU A 19 4.34 18.43 14.90
CA GLU A 19 5.49 18.80 14.06
C GLU A 19 6.60 19.41 14.92
N GLN A 20 6.28 20.42 15.72
CA GLN A 20 7.24 21.06 16.62
C GLN A 20 7.82 20.08 17.66
N ALA A 21 7.00 19.15 18.15
CA ALA A 21 7.49 18.09 19.03
C ALA A 21 8.52 17.20 18.33
N GLY A 22 8.26 16.82 17.08
CA GLY A 22 9.18 16.06 16.23
C GLY A 22 10.51 16.77 16.04
N ASP A 23 10.47 18.08 15.81
CA ASP A 23 11.66 18.92 15.67
C ASP A 23 12.52 18.89 16.94
N TYR A 24 11.93 19.17 18.12
CA TYR A 24 12.65 19.09 19.39
C TYR A 24 13.26 17.72 19.64
N TYR A 25 12.50 16.63 19.43
CA TYR A 25 13.01 15.29 19.62
C TYR A 25 14.16 14.95 18.66
N SER A 26 14.12 15.46 17.43
CA SER A 26 15.18 15.26 16.43
C SER A 26 16.43 16.08 16.74
N GLU A 27 16.30 17.24 17.38
CA GLU A 27 17.42 18.07 17.82
C GLU A 27 18.31 17.34 18.83
N VAL A 28 17.74 16.47 19.68
CA VAL A 28 18.52 15.66 20.62
C VAL A 28 19.58 14.85 19.89
N ASN A 29 19.21 14.18 18.78
CA ASN A 29 20.19 13.44 17.98
C ASN A 29 21.21 14.35 17.29
N THR A 30 20.83 15.56 16.94
CA THR A 30 21.72 16.51 16.25
C THR A 30 22.81 17.02 17.17
N TYR A 31 22.46 17.38 18.40
CA TYR A 31 23.38 18.01 19.35
C TYR A 31 23.99 17.04 20.37
N PHE A 32 23.31 15.92 20.64
CA PHE A 32 23.70 14.94 21.66
C PHE A 32 23.59 13.50 21.16
N PRO A 33 24.21 13.17 20.01
CA PRO A 33 24.15 11.82 19.44
C PRO A 33 24.69 10.79 20.43
N TYR A 34 24.08 9.62 20.44
CA TYR A 34 24.41 8.49 21.33
C TYR A 34 24.18 8.74 22.83
N SER A 35 23.53 9.81 23.21
CA SER A 35 23.07 10.01 24.60
C SER A 35 21.94 9.03 24.94
N ILE A 36 21.63 8.89 26.23
CA ILE A 36 20.50 8.06 26.68
C ILE A 36 19.17 8.63 26.13
N GLU A 37 19.08 9.94 26.04
CA GLU A 37 17.93 10.66 25.51
C GLU A 37 17.80 10.53 23.98
N ASP A 38 18.88 10.28 23.25
CA ASP A 38 18.89 10.22 21.79
C ASP A 38 18.04 9.05 21.26
N GLU A 39 18.20 7.84 21.80
CA GLU A 39 17.36 6.71 21.41
C GLU A 39 15.86 7.00 21.64
N LEU A 40 15.53 7.57 22.79
CA LEU A 40 14.15 7.91 23.12
C LEU A 40 13.65 9.07 22.24
N GLY A 41 14.47 10.09 22.02
CA GLY A 41 14.16 11.25 21.18
C GLY A 41 13.83 10.84 19.76
N LEU A 42 14.71 10.09 19.10
CA LEU A 42 14.45 9.61 17.73
C LEU A 42 13.18 8.77 17.65
N SER A 43 12.93 7.87 18.62
CA SER A 43 11.70 7.07 18.65
C SER A 43 10.45 7.94 18.80
N LYS A 44 10.48 8.97 19.65
CA LYS A 44 9.39 9.94 19.83
C LYS A 44 9.21 10.84 18.59
N ALA A 45 10.30 11.25 17.93
CA ALA A 45 10.24 12.02 16.70
C ALA A 45 9.48 11.31 15.60
N VAL A 46 9.70 9.99 15.43
CA VAL A 46 8.96 9.16 14.48
C VAL A 46 7.45 9.21 14.72
N ASP A 47 7.00 9.04 15.96
CA ASP A 47 5.57 9.09 16.32
C ASP A 47 5.02 10.52 16.14
N ALA A 48 5.75 11.54 16.55
CA ALA A 48 5.35 12.92 16.47
C ALA A 48 5.17 13.38 15.01
N TYR A 49 6.16 13.18 14.16
CA TYR A 49 6.04 13.50 12.73
C TYR A 49 4.94 12.71 12.04
N TYR A 50 4.81 11.41 12.37
CA TYR A 50 3.71 10.61 11.83
C TYR A 50 2.34 11.21 12.19
N ARG A 51 2.12 11.63 13.45
CA ARG A 51 0.87 12.26 13.89
C ARG A 51 0.65 13.65 13.27
N ALA A 52 1.72 14.35 12.93
CA ALA A 52 1.69 15.63 12.21
C ALA A 52 1.34 15.43 10.71
N GLY A 53 1.28 14.21 10.20
CA GLY A 53 1.15 13.93 8.76
C GLY A 53 2.44 14.19 7.96
N LYS A 54 3.55 14.44 8.66
CA LYS A 54 4.89 14.64 8.09
C LYS A 54 5.55 13.28 7.87
N PHE A 55 5.02 12.55 6.87
CA PHE A 55 5.40 11.17 6.64
C PHE A 55 6.84 11.00 6.17
N ASP A 56 7.38 11.97 5.42
CA ASP A 56 8.77 11.95 4.97
C ASP A 56 9.74 12.10 6.15
N GLU A 57 9.49 13.09 7.02
CA GLU A 57 10.27 13.34 8.22
C GLU A 57 10.20 12.14 9.17
N SER A 58 9.01 11.54 9.33
CA SER A 58 8.84 10.32 10.12
C SER A 58 9.70 9.17 9.58
N ARG A 59 9.76 8.98 8.25
CA ARG A 59 10.60 7.94 7.63
C ARG A 59 12.10 8.23 7.78
N ILE A 60 12.50 9.49 7.68
CA ILE A 60 13.91 9.89 7.88
C ILE A 60 14.32 9.60 9.32
N ALA A 61 13.55 10.05 10.31
CA ALA A 61 13.80 9.79 11.72
C ALA A 61 13.83 8.28 12.03
N ALA A 62 12.88 7.52 11.47
CA ALA A 62 12.82 6.06 11.63
C ALA A 62 14.02 5.36 11.01
N SER A 63 14.46 5.77 9.82
CA SER A 63 15.63 5.18 9.15
C SER A 63 16.90 5.47 9.95
N LYS A 64 17.03 6.68 10.50
CA LYS A 64 18.14 7.05 11.37
C LYS A 64 18.14 6.22 12.66
N PHE A 65 16.98 6.09 13.32
CA PHE A 65 16.83 5.25 14.52
C PHE A 65 17.27 3.80 14.24
N LEU A 66 16.73 3.18 13.18
CA LEU A 66 17.01 1.78 12.85
C LEU A 66 18.47 1.54 12.44
N SER A 67 19.16 2.55 11.93
CA SER A 67 20.60 2.50 11.63
C SER A 67 21.48 2.54 12.89
N ILE A 68 21.08 3.33 13.90
CA ILE A 68 21.87 3.57 15.11
C ILE A 68 21.52 2.52 16.19
N TYR A 69 20.23 2.20 16.33
CA TYR A 69 19.68 1.38 17.41
C TYR A 69 18.89 0.16 16.88
N PRO A 70 19.48 -0.72 16.02
CA PRO A 70 18.74 -1.83 15.39
C PRO A 70 18.24 -2.86 16.41
N GLU A 71 18.96 -3.05 17.52
CA GLU A 71 18.60 -4.02 18.58
C GLU A 71 17.72 -3.44 19.68
N SER A 72 17.28 -2.19 19.54
CA SER A 72 16.41 -1.56 20.53
C SER A 72 15.05 -2.26 20.62
N SER A 73 14.52 -2.35 21.83
CA SER A 73 13.14 -2.80 22.05
C SER A 73 12.08 -1.95 21.33
N LYS A 74 12.44 -0.72 20.93
CA LYS A 74 11.60 0.22 20.19
C LYS A 74 11.67 0.01 18.67
N ALA A 75 12.67 -0.74 18.16
CA ALA A 75 12.92 -0.92 16.72
C ALA A 75 11.71 -1.51 15.99
N GLN A 76 11.00 -2.46 16.59
CA GLN A 76 9.76 -3.01 16.03
C GLN A 76 8.70 -1.92 15.81
N ARG A 77 8.47 -1.04 16.80
CA ARG A 77 7.48 0.04 16.70
C ARG A 77 7.91 1.10 15.69
N VAL A 78 9.19 1.45 15.68
CA VAL A 78 9.76 2.42 14.73
C VAL A 78 9.63 1.92 13.29
N LEU A 79 9.98 0.65 13.03
CA LEU A 79 9.81 0.06 11.69
C LEU A 79 8.33 0.02 11.28
N TYR A 80 7.43 -0.26 12.21
CA TYR A 80 6.00 -0.23 11.95
C TYR A 80 5.53 1.16 11.50
N PHE A 81 5.88 2.23 12.20
CA PHE A 81 5.50 3.61 11.81
C PHE A 81 6.16 4.05 10.50
N ARG A 82 7.42 3.66 10.26
CA ARG A 82 8.06 3.86 8.96
C ARG A 82 7.26 3.24 7.82
N SER A 83 6.85 1.98 7.99
CA SER A 83 6.03 1.27 7.00
C SER A 83 4.67 1.92 6.82
N LYS A 84 4.03 2.32 7.93
CA LYS A 84 2.72 2.95 7.91
C LYS A 84 2.75 4.32 7.23
N SER A 85 3.85 5.08 7.36
CA SER A 85 4.03 6.37 6.67
C SER A 85 4.01 6.24 5.15
N PHE A 86 4.51 5.14 4.56
CA PHE A 86 4.33 4.86 3.14
C PHE A 86 2.87 4.58 2.79
N CYS A 87 2.18 3.80 3.63
CA CYS A 87 0.81 3.38 3.35
C CYS A 87 -0.20 4.54 3.42
N ASP A 88 0.01 5.47 4.35
CA ASP A 88 -0.92 6.58 4.54
C ASP A 88 -0.70 7.73 3.55
N GLN A 89 0.39 7.69 2.79
CA GLN A 89 0.59 8.55 1.62
C GLN A 89 -0.16 8.08 0.36
N ILE A 90 -0.62 6.83 0.30
CA ILE A 90 -1.30 6.28 -0.89
C ILE A 90 -2.55 7.10 -1.25
N ASP A 91 -3.29 7.58 -0.26
CA ASP A 91 -4.55 8.30 -0.46
C ASP A 91 -4.35 9.78 -0.82
N ILE A 92 -3.14 10.33 -0.62
CA ILE A 92 -2.81 11.75 -0.86
C ILE A 92 -2.40 12.00 -2.31
N VAL A 93 -1.86 10.98 -2.99
CA VAL A 93 -1.35 11.10 -4.36
C VAL A 93 -2.02 10.07 -5.27
N GLU A 94 -3.15 10.44 -5.87
CA GLU A 94 -3.98 9.56 -6.73
C GLU A 94 -3.23 8.88 -7.90
N ARG A 95 -2.01 9.29 -8.22
CA ARG A 95 -1.22 8.80 -9.37
C ARG A 95 0.05 8.06 -8.99
N ASP A 96 0.54 8.16 -7.76
CA ASP A 96 1.83 7.58 -7.39
C ASP A 96 1.68 6.14 -6.88
N GLN A 97 2.11 5.20 -7.73
CA GLN A 97 2.18 3.79 -7.35
C GLN A 97 3.41 3.46 -6.49
N ALA A 98 4.38 4.39 -6.34
CA ALA A 98 5.61 4.16 -5.58
C ALA A 98 5.27 3.97 -4.10
N ALA A 99 4.49 4.88 -3.50
CA ALA A 99 4.09 4.78 -2.10
C ALA A 99 3.39 3.45 -1.78
N ALA A 100 2.52 2.95 -2.68
CA ALA A 100 1.86 1.66 -2.49
C ALA A 100 2.84 0.48 -2.56
N ARG A 101 3.83 0.50 -3.47
CA ARG A 101 4.88 -0.53 -3.53
C ARG A 101 5.78 -0.49 -2.31
N ASP A 102 6.16 0.70 -1.88
CA ASP A 102 7.01 0.90 -0.70
C ASP A 102 6.30 0.46 0.59
N CYS A 103 4.98 0.73 0.69
CA CYS A 103 4.13 0.21 1.76
C CYS A 103 4.19 -1.33 1.81
N ILE A 104 3.96 -2.01 0.68
CA ILE A 104 4.00 -3.47 0.60
C ILE A 104 5.38 -3.99 0.97
N THR A 105 6.45 -3.43 0.39
CA THR A 105 7.83 -3.86 0.61
C THR A 105 8.23 -3.69 2.07
N SER A 106 7.95 -2.51 2.65
CA SER A 106 8.32 -2.19 4.03
C SER A 106 7.57 -3.05 5.06
N PHE A 107 6.25 -3.26 4.87
CA PHE A 107 5.50 -4.16 5.76
C PHE A 107 5.84 -5.64 5.56
N SER A 108 6.21 -6.07 4.36
CA SER A 108 6.71 -7.43 4.14
C SER A 108 8.02 -7.67 4.89
N ALA A 109 8.94 -6.70 4.89
CA ALA A 109 10.14 -6.75 5.70
C ALA A 109 9.82 -6.78 7.21
N PHE A 110 8.84 -5.96 7.65
CA PHE A 110 8.36 -5.99 9.03
C PHE A 110 7.85 -7.39 9.44
N GLU A 111 7.05 -8.05 8.61
CA GLU A 111 6.54 -9.40 8.91
C GLU A 111 7.65 -10.46 8.99
N GLN A 112 8.71 -10.32 8.19
CA GLN A 112 9.87 -11.22 8.23
C GLN A 112 10.72 -11.01 9.50
N LEU A 113 10.97 -9.75 9.88
CA LEU A 113 11.78 -9.43 11.06
C LEU A 113 11.03 -9.69 12.37
N TYR A 114 9.71 -9.48 12.40
CA TYR A 114 8.89 -9.60 13.59
C TYR A 114 7.70 -10.55 13.40
N PRO A 115 7.92 -11.84 13.12
CA PRO A 115 6.87 -12.81 12.78
C PRO A 115 5.86 -13.05 13.90
N LYS A 116 6.26 -12.80 15.16
CA LYS A 116 5.42 -12.96 16.37
C LYS A 116 4.80 -11.63 16.87
N SER A 117 4.95 -10.54 16.11
CA SER A 117 4.43 -9.22 16.49
C SER A 117 2.89 -9.23 16.60
N ASN A 118 2.37 -8.57 17.64
CA ASN A 118 0.94 -8.28 17.76
C ASN A 118 0.42 -7.32 16.66
N LEU A 119 1.32 -6.55 16.01
CA LEU A 119 1.01 -5.64 14.91
C LEU A 119 0.93 -6.35 13.54
N LYS A 120 1.23 -7.65 13.47
CA LYS A 120 1.22 -8.43 12.22
C LYS A 120 -0.13 -8.41 11.51
N LYS A 121 -1.25 -8.49 12.25
CA LYS A 121 -2.59 -8.44 11.66
C LYS A 121 -2.85 -7.09 10.96
N GLU A 122 -2.35 -6.01 11.54
CA GLU A 122 -2.48 -4.67 10.97
C GLU A 122 -1.53 -4.47 9.78
N ALA A 123 -0.30 -4.98 9.86
CA ALA A 123 0.65 -5.00 8.74
C ALA A 123 0.03 -5.69 7.50
N LYS A 124 -0.58 -6.87 7.69
CA LYS A 124 -1.29 -7.58 6.61
C LYS A 124 -2.43 -6.77 6.00
N ARG A 125 -3.21 -6.07 6.83
CA ARG A 125 -4.30 -5.20 6.33
C ARG A 125 -3.75 -4.07 5.47
N ASN A 126 -2.65 -3.44 5.88
CA ASN A 126 -2.01 -2.37 5.10
C ASN A 126 -1.44 -2.90 3.77
N ILE A 127 -0.79 -4.07 3.76
CA ILE A 127 -0.33 -4.74 2.53
C ILE A 127 -1.52 -5.01 1.60
N SER A 128 -2.62 -5.55 2.14
CA SER A 128 -3.83 -5.84 1.35
C SER A 128 -4.42 -4.57 0.73
N ARG A 129 -4.57 -3.48 1.51
CA ARG A 129 -5.05 -2.19 1.03
C ARG A 129 -4.17 -1.63 -0.09
N ALA A 130 -2.86 -1.63 0.09
CA ALA A 130 -1.91 -1.17 -0.91
C ALA A 130 -1.94 -2.03 -2.18
N SER A 131 -2.09 -3.34 -2.04
CA SER A 131 -2.23 -4.27 -3.17
C SER A 131 -3.52 -4.02 -3.95
N GLU A 132 -4.65 -3.84 -3.26
CA GLU A 132 -5.93 -3.48 -3.88
C GLU A 132 -5.84 -2.16 -4.65
N PHE A 133 -5.20 -1.14 -4.08
CA PHE A 133 -4.96 0.13 -4.77
C PHE A 133 -4.20 -0.08 -6.08
N LEU A 134 -3.12 -0.86 -6.08
CA LEU A 134 -2.35 -1.16 -7.29
C LEU A 134 -3.17 -1.91 -8.34
N VAL A 135 -3.99 -2.87 -7.93
CA VAL A 135 -4.89 -3.60 -8.83
C VAL A 135 -5.92 -2.65 -9.46
N GLY A 136 -6.56 -1.81 -8.66
CA GLY A 136 -7.52 -0.81 -9.14
C GLY A 136 -6.90 0.15 -10.17
N GLN A 137 -5.69 0.64 -9.90
CA GLN A 137 -4.95 1.50 -10.82
C GLN A 137 -4.63 0.78 -12.15
N GLN A 138 -4.17 -0.47 -12.10
CA GLN A 138 -3.89 -1.25 -13.30
C GLN A 138 -5.16 -1.55 -14.11
N LEU A 139 -6.29 -1.81 -13.43
CA LEU A 139 -7.59 -1.99 -14.06
C LEU A 139 -8.04 -0.70 -14.77
N ASN A 140 -7.88 0.46 -14.14
CA ASN A 140 -8.20 1.74 -14.77
C ASN A 140 -7.39 1.97 -16.06
N VAL A 141 -6.12 1.58 -16.08
CA VAL A 141 -5.30 1.61 -17.31
C VAL A 141 -5.86 0.64 -18.37
N GLY A 142 -6.30 -0.55 -17.97
CA GLY A 142 -6.96 -1.51 -18.88
C GLY A 142 -8.25 -0.93 -19.50
N LYS A 143 -9.10 -0.32 -18.67
CA LYS A 143 -10.34 0.39 -19.08
C LYS A 143 -10.03 1.56 -20.03
N TYR A 144 -8.98 2.32 -19.75
CA TYR A 144 -8.54 3.40 -20.64
C TYR A 144 -8.21 2.90 -22.04
N TYR A 145 -7.48 1.77 -22.16
CA TYR A 145 -7.16 1.19 -23.47
C TYR A 145 -8.40 0.72 -24.22
N LEU A 146 -9.37 0.09 -23.52
CA LEU A 146 -10.66 -0.28 -24.13
C LEU A 146 -11.40 0.94 -24.66
N LYS A 147 -11.49 2.00 -23.87
CA LYS A 147 -12.13 3.27 -24.29
C LYS A 147 -11.43 3.91 -25.50
N ARG A 148 -10.14 3.69 -25.67
CA ARG A 148 -9.34 4.17 -26.81
C ARG A 148 -9.32 3.21 -28.00
N ASN A 149 -10.21 2.22 -28.01
CA ASN A 149 -10.30 1.20 -29.06
C ASN A 149 -8.96 0.45 -29.29
N ASN A 150 -8.23 0.18 -28.20
CA ASN A 150 -6.99 -0.61 -28.22
C ASN A 150 -7.14 -1.88 -27.35
N PRO A 151 -7.97 -2.86 -27.82
CA PRO A 151 -8.27 -4.05 -27.04
C PRO A 151 -7.05 -4.95 -26.81
N MET A 152 -6.06 -4.96 -27.71
CA MET A 152 -4.83 -5.73 -27.54
C MET A 152 -4.00 -5.24 -26.34
N ALA A 153 -3.87 -3.93 -26.17
CA ALA A 153 -3.17 -3.36 -25.01
C ALA A 153 -3.95 -3.62 -23.71
N ALA A 154 -5.27 -3.46 -23.74
CA ALA A 154 -6.14 -3.79 -22.62
C ALA A 154 -5.99 -5.25 -22.20
N MET A 155 -6.12 -6.17 -23.15
CA MET A 155 -5.99 -7.62 -22.92
C MET A 155 -4.67 -7.99 -22.23
N ARG A 156 -3.53 -7.46 -22.74
CA ARG A 156 -2.21 -7.70 -22.13
C ARG A 156 -2.16 -7.21 -20.69
N ARG A 157 -2.70 -6.03 -20.42
CA ARG A 157 -2.74 -5.44 -19.07
C ARG A 157 -3.60 -6.27 -18.12
N LEU A 158 -4.80 -6.64 -18.55
CA LEU A 158 -5.76 -7.40 -17.75
C LEU A 158 -5.27 -8.84 -17.48
N LYS A 159 -4.65 -9.52 -18.46
CA LYS A 159 -3.98 -10.81 -18.25
C LYS A 159 -2.86 -10.69 -17.19
N LYS A 160 -2.07 -9.61 -17.23
CA LYS A 160 -1.01 -9.37 -16.24
C LYS A 160 -1.58 -9.23 -14.83
N ILE A 161 -2.68 -8.50 -14.63
CA ILE A 161 -3.36 -8.40 -13.32
C ILE A 161 -3.72 -9.79 -12.83
N LYS A 162 -4.42 -10.58 -13.64
CA LYS A 162 -4.86 -11.95 -13.27
C LYS A 162 -3.72 -12.87 -12.89
N SER A 163 -2.58 -12.81 -13.60
CA SER A 163 -1.43 -13.67 -13.31
C SER A 163 -0.68 -13.28 -12.04
N SER A 164 -0.71 -11.99 -11.66
CA SER A 164 0.01 -11.45 -10.50
C SER A 164 -0.83 -11.36 -9.23
N THR A 165 -2.18 -11.49 -9.35
CA THR A 165 -3.12 -11.25 -8.25
C THR A 165 -4.00 -12.48 -8.04
N LYS A 166 -3.95 -13.05 -6.83
CA LYS A 166 -4.75 -14.24 -6.48
C LYS A 166 -6.06 -13.88 -5.77
N ASP A 167 -6.05 -12.77 -5.07
CA ASP A 167 -7.16 -12.31 -4.24
C ASP A 167 -7.28 -10.78 -4.34
N SER A 168 -8.41 -10.31 -4.88
CA SER A 168 -8.74 -8.89 -5.02
C SER A 168 -10.22 -8.74 -5.33
N THR A 169 -10.84 -7.72 -4.77
CA THR A 169 -12.25 -7.37 -5.02
C THR A 169 -12.48 -6.93 -6.48
N PHE A 170 -11.44 -6.52 -7.19
CA PHE A 170 -11.50 -6.11 -8.59
C PHE A 170 -11.45 -7.29 -9.60
N LEU A 171 -11.08 -8.50 -9.18
CA LEU A 171 -10.92 -9.63 -10.11
C LEU A 171 -12.17 -9.94 -10.95
N PRO A 172 -13.40 -9.84 -10.43
CA PRO A 172 -14.59 -10.02 -11.29
C PRO A 172 -14.66 -8.99 -12.43
N GLU A 173 -14.42 -7.69 -12.15
CA GLU A 173 -14.39 -6.66 -13.19
C GLU A 173 -13.22 -6.88 -14.16
N VAL A 174 -12.03 -7.22 -13.66
CA VAL A 174 -10.85 -7.55 -14.48
C VAL A 174 -11.18 -8.65 -15.48
N SER A 175 -11.83 -9.74 -15.02
CA SER A 175 -12.23 -10.86 -15.88
C SER A 175 -13.27 -10.45 -16.91
N TYR A 176 -14.27 -9.65 -16.53
CA TYR A 176 -15.26 -9.10 -17.46
C TYR A 176 -14.60 -8.26 -18.56
N ARG A 177 -13.73 -7.30 -18.17
CA ARG A 177 -13.01 -6.45 -19.13
C ARG A 177 -12.06 -7.26 -20.01
N LEU A 178 -11.52 -8.36 -19.49
CA LEU A 178 -10.72 -9.28 -20.28
C LEU A 178 -11.59 -9.99 -21.36
N ILE A 179 -12.78 -10.47 -21.02
CA ILE A 179 -13.72 -11.04 -21.98
C ILE A 179 -14.06 -10.01 -23.07
N GLU A 180 -14.39 -8.78 -22.68
CA GLU A 180 -14.64 -7.68 -23.62
C GLU A 180 -13.46 -7.50 -24.60
N SER A 181 -12.23 -7.47 -24.08
CA SER A 181 -11.03 -7.34 -24.89
C SER A 181 -10.82 -8.54 -25.82
N LEU A 182 -11.06 -9.77 -25.34
CA LEU A 182 -10.90 -11.00 -26.11
C LEU A 182 -11.88 -11.08 -27.27
N ILE A 183 -13.13 -10.69 -27.07
CA ILE A 183 -14.15 -10.63 -28.13
C ILE A 183 -13.73 -9.61 -29.18
N LEU A 184 -13.30 -8.42 -28.78
CA LEU A 184 -12.88 -7.36 -29.71
C LEU A 184 -11.66 -7.73 -30.58
N VAL A 185 -10.80 -8.65 -30.10
CA VAL A 185 -9.65 -9.13 -30.88
C VAL A 185 -9.92 -10.46 -31.58
N GLY A 186 -11.15 -11.01 -31.49
CA GLY A 186 -11.55 -12.27 -32.17
C GLY A 186 -11.08 -13.53 -31.48
N LEU A 187 -10.64 -13.48 -30.22
CA LEU A 187 -10.20 -14.64 -29.43
C LEU A 187 -11.41 -15.24 -28.68
N PHE A 188 -12.36 -15.78 -29.43
CA PHE A 188 -13.65 -16.28 -28.93
C PHE A 188 -13.52 -17.49 -27.99
N PRO A 189 -12.69 -18.52 -28.28
CA PRO A 189 -12.52 -19.66 -27.38
C PRO A 189 -12.02 -19.22 -25.98
N GLU A 190 -11.07 -18.26 -25.91
CA GLU A 190 -10.54 -17.73 -24.68
C GLU A 190 -11.61 -16.92 -23.92
N ALA A 191 -12.44 -16.14 -24.63
CA ALA A 191 -13.53 -15.39 -24.01
C ALA A 191 -14.57 -16.33 -23.37
N ILE A 192 -14.94 -17.42 -24.04
CA ILE A 192 -15.84 -18.46 -23.51
C ILE A 192 -15.22 -19.12 -22.27
N SER A 193 -13.92 -19.48 -22.35
CA SER A 193 -13.19 -20.08 -21.23
C SER A 193 -13.16 -19.16 -20.01
N GLU A 194 -12.90 -17.87 -20.23
CA GLU A 194 -12.88 -16.88 -19.16
C GLU A 194 -14.27 -16.68 -18.53
N ASN A 195 -15.34 -16.68 -19.32
CA ASN A 195 -16.71 -16.62 -18.80
C ASN A 195 -17.04 -17.86 -17.94
N ARG A 196 -16.61 -19.05 -18.35
CA ARG A 196 -16.76 -20.28 -17.57
C ARG A 196 -15.99 -20.19 -16.24
N TYR A 197 -14.79 -19.63 -16.27
CA TYR A 197 -14.02 -19.34 -15.06
C TYR A 197 -14.79 -18.40 -14.11
N MET A 198 -15.37 -17.30 -14.63
CA MET A 198 -16.15 -16.35 -13.82
C MET A 198 -17.36 -17.03 -13.17
N LYS A 199 -18.12 -17.84 -13.93
CA LYS A 199 -19.28 -18.60 -13.39
C LYS A 199 -18.90 -19.50 -12.23
N LYS A 200 -17.69 -20.11 -12.28
CA LYS A 200 -17.19 -20.99 -11.22
C LYS A 200 -16.63 -20.21 -10.02
N LYS A 201 -15.85 -19.15 -10.27
CA LYS A 201 -15.09 -18.46 -9.23
C LYS A 201 -15.87 -17.31 -8.58
N PHE A 202 -16.74 -16.64 -9.33
CA PHE A 202 -17.50 -15.46 -8.91
C PHE A 202 -19.00 -15.58 -9.22
N PRO A 203 -19.70 -16.65 -8.79
CA PRO A 203 -21.06 -16.96 -9.23
C PRO A 203 -22.07 -15.85 -8.89
N ASN A 204 -21.87 -15.14 -7.79
CA ASN A 204 -22.79 -14.11 -7.30
C ASN A 204 -22.44 -12.68 -7.76
N SER A 205 -21.37 -12.50 -8.54
CA SER A 205 -20.95 -11.18 -9.01
C SER A 205 -21.87 -10.67 -10.14
N SER A 206 -22.21 -9.37 -10.08
CA SER A 206 -22.89 -8.67 -11.19
C SER A 206 -22.08 -8.78 -12.49
N TRP A 207 -20.74 -8.67 -12.40
CA TRP A 207 -19.85 -8.81 -13.54
C TRP A 207 -19.93 -10.17 -14.22
N THR A 208 -20.23 -11.24 -13.47
CA THR A 208 -20.45 -12.58 -14.07
C THR A 208 -21.74 -12.64 -14.88
N ARG A 209 -22.80 -11.94 -14.43
CA ARG A 209 -24.04 -11.83 -15.19
C ARG A 209 -23.84 -11.02 -16.47
N GLU A 210 -23.14 -9.88 -16.37
CA GLU A 210 -22.83 -9.04 -17.52
C GLU A 210 -21.92 -9.75 -18.53
N ALA A 211 -20.91 -10.51 -18.06
CA ALA A 211 -20.06 -11.32 -18.91
C ALA A 211 -20.86 -12.37 -19.70
N SER A 212 -21.77 -13.07 -19.03
CA SER A 212 -22.64 -14.06 -19.69
C SER A 212 -23.59 -13.43 -20.71
N ALA A 213 -24.13 -12.25 -20.40
CA ALA A 213 -24.95 -11.50 -21.35
C ALA A 213 -24.14 -11.02 -22.57
N LEU A 214 -22.89 -10.59 -22.36
CA LEU A 214 -22.01 -10.19 -23.45
C LEU A 214 -21.65 -11.37 -24.38
N ILE A 215 -21.32 -12.53 -23.83
CA ILE A 215 -21.05 -13.78 -24.60
C ILE A 215 -22.27 -14.14 -25.46
N LYS A 216 -23.45 -14.14 -24.86
CA LYS A 216 -24.70 -14.43 -25.60
C LYS A 216 -24.98 -13.40 -26.70
N LYS A 217 -24.83 -12.11 -26.43
CA LYS A 217 -24.99 -11.05 -27.42
C LYS A 217 -24.02 -11.17 -28.59
N SER A 218 -22.85 -11.74 -28.35
CA SER A 218 -21.80 -11.98 -29.37
C SER A 218 -21.98 -13.29 -30.14
N GLY A 219 -23.08 -14.05 -29.89
CA GLY A 219 -23.33 -15.32 -30.56
C GLY A 219 -22.37 -16.46 -30.18
N LEU A 220 -21.81 -16.42 -28.99
CA LEU A 220 -20.76 -17.32 -28.51
C LEU A 220 -21.27 -18.29 -27.41
N ASP A 221 -22.57 -18.60 -27.40
CA ASP A 221 -23.20 -19.50 -26.41
C ASP A 221 -22.83 -20.96 -26.62
#